data_44872e5a83e34ffe749cbd488f24506f
#
_entry.id   44872e5a83e34ffe749cbd488f24506f
#
_cell.length_a   1.000
_cell.length_b   1.000
_cell.length_c   1.000
_cell.angle_alpha   90.00
_cell.angle_beta   90.00
_cell.angle_gamma   90.00
#
_symmetry.space_group_name_H-M   'P 1'
#
loop_
_entity.id
_entity.type
_entity.pdbx_description
1 polymer ?
#
loop_
_entity_poly.entity_id
_entity_poly.type
_entity_poly.pdbx_seq_one_letter_code
_entity_poly.pdbx_strand_id
1 'polypeptide(L)'
;MENTMMGPEIAKSALLIVDMENDFVHPEGGFAHIAREAPAAGFDMPFLMRTIPHVKRLADAFRTAGRPVVYIAHMVKPDYSDAQFPYWRIGLGPGASRPFIVEGTWGAQIIDALQPRAGEHLVIKKGFGGFANTPLDTILRTMGVTTCVVVGVTTCVCVSTTVRGGVEHNYRMILVKDAVAEVNRETHEGELQTMARLFADVKTTDEVVAMLASAKAARN
;
A
#
# COMPACT_ATOMS: atom_id res chain seq x y z
N MET A 1 -31.44 -15.05 -15.72
CA MET A 1 -29.95 -15.06 -15.75
C MET A 1 -29.50 -14.07 -14.71
N GLU A 2 -29.26 -14.54 -13.50
CA GLU A 2 -28.63 -13.68 -12.46
C GLU A 2 -27.26 -13.31 -12.96
N ASN A 3 -27.09 -12.03 -13.23
CA ASN A 3 -25.78 -11.44 -13.51
C ASN A 3 -25.04 -11.37 -12.16
N THR A 4 -24.49 -12.50 -11.74
CA THR A 4 -23.54 -12.57 -10.65
C THR A 4 -22.27 -11.87 -11.08
N MET A 5 -22.28 -10.53 -11.06
CA MET A 5 -21.05 -9.77 -10.86
C MET A 5 -20.58 -10.18 -9.46
N MET A 6 -19.78 -11.24 -9.44
CA MET A 6 -19.29 -11.83 -8.20
C MET A 6 -18.47 -10.77 -7.49
N GLY A 7 -18.94 -10.32 -6.34
CA GLY A 7 -18.20 -9.42 -5.46
C GLY A 7 -16.82 -9.99 -5.08
N PRO A 8 -15.97 -9.25 -4.41
CA PRO A 8 -14.62 -9.69 -4.06
C PRO A 8 -14.67 -10.97 -3.21
N GLU A 9 -13.95 -11.99 -3.68
CA GLU A 9 -13.87 -13.28 -2.99
C GLU A 9 -12.73 -13.24 -1.97
N ILE A 10 -13.07 -12.89 -0.72
CA ILE A 10 -12.07 -12.78 0.37
C ILE A 10 -11.32 -14.10 0.61
N ALA A 11 -11.93 -15.23 0.27
CA ALA A 11 -11.32 -16.56 0.37
C ALA A 11 -10.15 -16.78 -0.60
N LYS A 12 -10.03 -15.99 -1.66
CA LYS A 12 -8.91 -15.98 -2.62
C LYS A 12 -8.21 -14.62 -2.65
N SER A 13 -8.10 -13.95 -1.49
CA SER A 13 -7.50 -12.65 -1.39
C SER A 13 -6.05 -12.69 -0.90
N ALA A 14 -5.30 -11.64 -1.25
CA ALA A 14 -4.03 -11.27 -0.64
C ALA A 14 -4.10 -9.85 -0.08
N LEU A 15 -3.39 -9.58 1.01
CA LEU A 15 -3.16 -8.24 1.53
C LEU A 15 -1.95 -7.64 0.82
N LEU A 16 -2.11 -6.47 0.20
CA LEU A 16 -1.04 -5.69 -0.40
C LEU A 16 -0.74 -4.49 0.51
N ILE A 17 0.43 -4.48 1.13
CA ILE A 17 0.90 -3.42 2.03
C ILE A 17 1.83 -2.52 1.23
N VAL A 18 1.39 -1.28 0.94
CA VAL A 18 2.06 -0.35 0.03
C VAL A 18 2.81 0.71 0.82
N ASP A 19 4.11 0.80 0.56
CA ASP A 19 5.01 1.89 0.99
C ASP A 19 4.95 2.22 2.49
N MET A 20 4.98 1.19 3.33
CA MET A 20 5.06 1.35 4.78
C MET A 20 6.52 1.37 5.26
N GLU A 21 7.38 2.09 4.51
CA GLU A 21 8.78 2.32 4.84
C GLU A 21 8.96 3.50 5.80
N ASN A 22 10.10 3.55 6.46
CA ASN A 22 10.44 4.61 7.42
C ASN A 22 10.36 6.01 6.79
N ASP A 23 10.79 6.19 5.55
CA ASP A 23 10.76 7.50 4.89
C ASP A 23 9.35 8.05 4.70
N PHE A 24 8.33 7.19 4.61
CA PHE A 24 6.95 7.63 4.43
C PHE A 24 6.18 7.83 5.75
N VAL A 25 6.37 6.93 6.73
CA VAL A 25 5.45 6.87 7.89
C VAL A 25 6.14 6.93 9.25
N HIS A 26 7.48 7.08 9.31
CA HIS A 26 8.19 7.25 10.58
C HIS A 26 8.39 8.73 10.92
N PRO A 27 8.31 9.15 12.21
CA PRO A 27 8.48 10.56 12.61
C PRO A 27 9.87 11.14 12.31
N GLU A 28 10.88 10.28 12.03
CA GLU A 28 12.22 10.68 11.61
C GLU A 28 12.48 10.39 10.11
N GLY A 29 11.47 9.98 9.37
CA GLY A 29 11.55 9.66 7.95
C GLY A 29 11.60 10.90 7.04
N GLY A 30 11.70 10.65 5.73
CA GLY A 30 11.80 11.71 4.72
C GLY A 30 10.60 12.65 4.69
N PHE A 31 9.38 12.11 4.74
CA PHE A 31 8.16 12.92 4.77
C PHE A 31 8.06 13.78 6.03
N ALA A 32 8.44 13.23 7.18
CA ALA A 32 8.48 14.01 8.42
C ALA A 32 9.54 15.13 8.38
N HIS A 33 10.67 14.90 7.69
CA HIS A 33 11.64 15.94 7.42
C HIS A 33 11.05 17.05 6.56
N ILE A 34 10.38 16.72 5.45
CA ILE A 34 9.71 17.71 4.60
C ILE A 34 8.66 18.51 5.40
N ALA A 35 7.85 17.82 6.22
CA ALA A 35 6.84 18.48 7.06
C ALA A 35 7.44 19.55 8.00
N ARG A 36 8.66 19.31 8.51
CA ARG A 36 9.37 20.26 9.38
C ARG A 36 10.02 21.42 8.61
N GLU A 37 10.71 21.10 7.51
CA GLU A 37 11.48 22.09 6.73
C GLU A 37 10.61 22.94 5.80
N ALA A 38 9.50 22.39 5.34
CA ALA A 38 8.57 23.05 4.43
C ALA A 38 7.11 22.89 4.90
N PRO A 39 6.69 23.51 6.02
CA PRO A 39 5.31 23.32 6.55
C PRO A 39 4.20 23.66 5.56
N ALA A 40 4.48 24.61 4.63
CA ALA A 40 3.54 24.96 3.56
C ALA A 40 3.26 23.82 2.56
N ALA A 41 4.09 22.78 2.53
CA ALA A 41 3.83 21.58 1.71
C ALA A 41 2.66 20.72 2.25
N GLY A 42 2.21 20.97 3.48
CA GLY A 42 0.98 20.41 4.03
C GLY A 42 1.02 18.92 4.37
N PHE A 43 2.20 18.38 4.70
CA PHE A 43 2.34 16.97 5.08
C PHE A 43 1.76 16.70 6.48
N ASP A 44 0.59 16.04 6.55
CA ASP A 44 -0.05 15.61 7.80
C ASP A 44 0.53 14.26 8.26
N MET A 45 1.68 14.29 8.93
CA MET A 45 2.35 13.08 9.44
C MET A 45 1.49 12.29 10.43
N PRO A 46 0.79 12.89 11.41
CA PRO A 46 -0.14 12.15 12.26
C PRO A 46 -1.20 11.39 11.47
N PHE A 47 -1.68 11.94 10.35
CA PHE A 47 -2.66 11.28 9.51
C PHE A 47 -2.06 10.08 8.76
N LEU A 48 -0.82 10.18 8.25
CA LEU A 48 -0.11 9.05 7.65
C LEU A 48 0.13 7.95 8.68
N MET A 49 0.66 8.30 9.85
CA MET A 49 1.03 7.35 10.91
C MET A 49 -0.18 6.61 11.51
N ARG A 50 -1.38 7.17 11.45
CA ARG A 50 -2.60 6.51 11.94
C ARG A 50 -2.91 5.18 11.24
N THR A 51 -2.37 4.97 10.03
CA THR A 51 -2.56 3.74 9.27
C THR A 51 -1.87 2.52 9.90
N ILE A 52 -0.78 2.74 10.62
CA ILE A 52 0.10 1.68 11.15
C ILE A 52 -0.67 0.63 11.97
N PRO A 53 -1.47 0.99 13.00
CA PRO A 53 -2.21 0.00 13.77
C PRO A 53 -3.25 -0.76 12.95
N HIS A 54 -3.89 -0.11 11.97
CA HIS A 54 -4.86 -0.75 11.07
C HIS A 54 -4.19 -1.75 10.13
N VAL A 55 -3.08 -1.35 9.49
CA VAL A 55 -2.29 -2.24 8.63
C VAL A 55 -1.77 -3.44 9.41
N LYS A 56 -1.25 -3.22 10.64
CA LYS A 56 -0.80 -4.32 11.52
C LYS A 56 -1.91 -5.30 11.82
N ARG A 57 -3.09 -4.80 12.21
CA ARG A 57 -4.25 -5.63 12.53
C ARG A 57 -4.71 -6.45 11.32
N LEU A 58 -4.71 -5.87 10.13
CA LEU A 58 -5.04 -6.57 8.88
C LEU A 58 -3.99 -7.63 8.55
N ALA A 59 -2.70 -7.32 8.63
CA ALA A 59 -1.64 -8.29 8.40
C ALA A 59 -1.77 -9.50 9.34
N ASP A 60 -2.03 -9.28 10.62
CA ASP A 60 -2.24 -10.36 11.60
C ASP A 60 -3.52 -11.16 11.30
N ALA A 61 -4.61 -10.52 10.85
CA ALA A 61 -5.84 -11.21 10.46
C ALA A 61 -5.66 -12.08 9.20
N PHE A 62 -4.95 -11.58 8.17
CA PHE A 62 -4.62 -12.35 6.95
C PHE A 62 -3.76 -13.57 7.29
N ARG A 63 -2.72 -13.38 8.09
CA ARG A 63 -1.85 -14.48 8.60
C ARG A 63 -2.67 -15.53 9.35
N THR A 64 -3.55 -15.11 10.25
CA THR A 64 -4.44 -16.01 11.02
C THR A 64 -5.42 -16.76 10.13
N ALA A 65 -5.84 -16.15 9.03
CA ALA A 65 -6.71 -16.79 8.03
C ALA A 65 -5.94 -17.65 7.02
N GLY A 66 -4.60 -17.75 7.11
CA GLY A 66 -3.75 -18.46 6.16
C GLY A 66 -3.78 -17.81 4.77
N ARG A 67 -3.90 -16.48 4.71
CA ARG A 67 -3.93 -15.71 3.45
C ARG A 67 -2.63 -14.98 3.22
N PRO A 68 -2.20 -14.83 1.95
CA PRO A 68 -0.96 -14.13 1.62
C PRO A 68 -0.94 -12.69 2.10
N VAL A 69 0.23 -12.28 2.59
CA VAL A 69 0.60 -10.88 2.82
C VAL A 69 1.77 -10.57 1.89
N VAL A 70 1.64 -9.54 1.09
CA VAL A 70 2.65 -9.09 0.13
C VAL A 70 2.97 -7.63 0.43
N TYR A 71 4.23 -7.35 0.65
CA TYR A 71 4.75 -6.00 0.82
C TYR A 71 5.16 -5.44 -0.54
N ILE A 72 4.85 -4.18 -0.76
CA ILE A 72 5.25 -3.41 -1.95
C ILE A 72 6.03 -2.21 -1.43
N ALA A 73 7.32 -2.15 -1.71
CA ALA A 73 8.21 -1.10 -1.22
C ALA A 73 8.79 -0.30 -2.39
N HIS A 74 8.89 1.00 -2.21
CA HIS A 74 9.46 1.90 -3.20
C HIS A 74 10.94 2.13 -2.89
N MET A 75 11.83 1.51 -3.65
CA MET A 75 13.28 1.63 -3.43
C MET A 75 13.99 1.98 -4.73
N VAL A 76 14.93 2.89 -4.65
CA VAL A 76 15.75 3.33 -5.79
C VAL A 76 17.24 3.19 -5.48
N LYS A 77 18.07 3.14 -6.54
CA LYS A 77 19.53 3.16 -6.39
C LYS A 77 20.02 4.47 -5.77
N PRO A 78 21.22 4.48 -5.15
CA PRO A 78 21.78 5.70 -4.56
C PRO A 78 21.95 6.88 -5.52
N ASP A 79 22.13 6.61 -6.81
CA ASP A 79 22.26 7.62 -7.87
C ASP A 79 20.91 7.97 -8.53
N TYR A 80 19.81 7.37 -8.07
CA TYR A 80 18.47 7.49 -8.63
C TYR A 80 18.36 7.14 -10.13
N SER A 81 19.33 6.42 -10.70
CA SER A 81 19.37 6.09 -12.14
C SER A 81 18.22 5.17 -12.59
N ASP A 82 17.59 4.46 -11.67
CA ASP A 82 16.45 3.57 -11.92
C ASP A 82 15.10 4.15 -11.46
N ALA A 83 15.09 5.38 -10.97
CA ALA A 83 13.86 6.05 -10.53
C ALA A 83 12.97 6.42 -11.73
N GLN A 84 11.69 6.03 -11.68
CA GLN A 84 10.71 6.35 -12.73
C GLN A 84 9.98 7.68 -12.50
N PHE A 85 10.34 8.42 -11.44
CA PHE A 85 9.70 9.67 -11.08
C PHE A 85 10.77 10.77 -10.86
N PRO A 86 10.50 12.01 -11.30
CA PRO A 86 11.42 13.13 -11.08
C PRO A 86 11.30 13.66 -9.63
N TYR A 87 11.98 13.02 -8.69
CA TYR A 87 11.95 13.37 -7.25
C TYR A 87 12.33 14.82 -6.94
N TRP A 88 13.10 15.46 -7.80
CA TRP A 88 13.43 16.88 -7.69
C TRP A 88 12.20 17.81 -7.67
N ARG A 89 11.05 17.38 -8.24
CA ARG A 89 9.79 18.15 -8.21
C ARG A 89 9.22 18.34 -6.80
N ILE A 90 9.58 17.46 -5.87
CA ILE A 90 9.11 17.51 -4.49
C ILE A 90 10.28 17.73 -3.51
N GLY A 91 11.41 18.24 -4.00
CA GLY A 91 12.58 18.52 -3.15
C GLY A 91 13.33 17.28 -2.67
N LEU A 92 13.09 16.13 -3.28
CA LEU A 92 13.77 14.86 -2.98
C LEU A 92 14.62 14.41 -4.17
N GLY A 93 15.47 13.41 -3.96
CA GLY A 93 16.31 12.84 -5.02
C GLY A 93 17.72 13.38 -5.07
N PRO A 94 18.40 13.32 -6.22
CA PRO A 94 19.78 13.76 -6.35
C PRO A 94 19.97 15.21 -5.91
N GLY A 95 20.93 15.44 -4.99
CA GLY A 95 21.20 16.78 -4.45
C GLY A 95 20.32 17.21 -3.27
N ALA A 96 19.35 16.41 -2.86
CA ALA A 96 18.61 16.63 -1.61
C ALA A 96 19.52 16.47 -0.38
N SER A 97 19.16 17.13 0.73
CA SER A 97 19.95 17.13 1.98
C SER A 97 20.04 15.74 2.62
N ARG A 98 19.16 14.81 2.24
CA ARG A 98 19.15 13.41 2.71
C ARG A 98 18.64 12.47 1.62
N PRO A 99 19.10 11.20 1.63
CA PRO A 99 18.54 10.18 0.75
C PRO A 99 17.07 9.93 1.09
N PHE A 100 16.24 9.63 0.07
CA PHE A 100 14.84 9.26 0.21
C PHE A 100 14.59 7.94 -0.53
N ILE A 101 14.07 6.94 0.17
CA ILE A 101 13.79 5.58 -0.32
C ILE A 101 14.98 4.94 -1.04
N VAL A 102 16.20 5.30 -0.68
CA VAL A 102 17.40 4.74 -1.27
C VAL A 102 17.67 3.35 -0.71
N GLU A 103 17.87 2.38 -1.61
CA GLU A 103 18.18 0.99 -1.27
C GLU A 103 19.36 0.89 -0.28
N GLY A 104 19.21 0.05 0.74
CA GLY A 104 20.20 -0.15 1.79
C GLY A 104 20.19 0.91 2.90
N THR A 105 19.41 1.98 2.78
CA THR A 105 19.25 2.97 3.86
C THR A 105 18.14 2.57 4.84
N TRP A 106 18.20 3.11 6.05
CA TRP A 106 17.15 2.95 7.05
C TRP A 106 15.79 3.49 6.54
N GLY A 107 15.80 4.59 5.79
CA GLY A 107 14.61 5.22 5.25
C GLY A 107 13.78 4.30 4.35
N ALA A 108 14.46 3.45 3.56
CA ALA A 108 13.83 2.51 2.63
C ALA A 108 13.42 1.17 3.29
N GLN A 109 13.67 0.99 4.59
CA GLN A 109 13.23 -0.22 5.30
C GLN A 109 11.76 -0.12 5.71
N ILE A 110 11.06 -1.25 5.65
CA ILE A 110 9.72 -1.36 6.25
C ILE A 110 9.82 -1.04 7.74
N ILE A 111 8.88 -0.27 8.28
CA ILE A 111 8.88 0.11 9.70
C ILE A 111 8.84 -1.12 10.61
N ASP A 112 9.46 -1.02 11.78
CA ASP A 112 9.61 -2.15 12.73
C ASP A 112 8.28 -2.80 13.11
N ALA A 113 7.22 -2.00 13.25
CA ALA A 113 5.89 -2.51 13.61
C ALA A 113 5.25 -3.43 12.56
N LEU A 114 5.77 -3.41 11.32
CA LEU A 114 5.18 -4.09 10.15
C LEU A 114 6.17 -5.01 9.42
N GLN A 115 7.28 -5.38 10.03
CA GLN A 115 8.30 -6.21 9.37
C GLN A 115 7.70 -7.47 8.73
N PRO A 116 8.07 -7.80 7.46
CA PRO A 116 7.66 -9.03 6.80
C PRO A 116 8.09 -10.27 7.59
N ARG A 117 7.25 -11.28 7.62
CA ARG A 117 7.60 -12.60 8.19
C ARG A 117 8.26 -13.48 7.15
N ALA A 118 8.99 -14.50 7.61
CA ALA A 118 9.59 -15.50 6.73
C ALA A 118 8.52 -16.11 5.80
N GLY A 119 8.81 -16.14 4.49
CA GLY A 119 7.90 -16.61 3.45
C GLY A 119 6.93 -15.56 2.89
N GLU A 120 6.87 -14.36 3.45
CA GLU A 120 6.12 -13.25 2.85
C GLU A 120 6.94 -12.57 1.75
N HIS A 121 6.26 -12.14 0.68
CA HIS A 121 6.92 -11.49 -0.44
C HIS A 121 7.13 -9.99 -0.20
N LEU A 122 8.32 -9.52 -0.55
CA LEU A 122 8.64 -8.10 -0.67
C LEU A 122 8.88 -7.78 -2.15
N VAL A 123 7.98 -7.02 -2.74
CA VAL A 123 8.04 -6.55 -4.14
C VAL A 123 8.63 -5.14 -4.16
N ILE A 124 9.76 -4.97 -4.82
CA ILE A 124 10.39 -3.66 -4.99
C ILE A 124 9.88 -3.02 -6.27
N LYS A 125 9.36 -1.81 -6.17
CA LYS A 125 8.94 -0.98 -7.30
C LYS A 125 9.85 0.25 -7.46
N LYS A 126 9.95 0.74 -8.70
CA LYS A 126 10.75 1.92 -9.06
C LYS A 126 9.88 3.12 -9.48
N GLY A 127 8.59 2.88 -9.61
CA GLY A 127 7.54 3.86 -9.89
C GLY A 127 6.44 3.79 -8.85
N PHE A 128 5.27 4.38 -9.13
CA PHE A 128 4.20 4.49 -8.16
C PHE A 128 3.39 3.20 -7.98
N GLY A 129 3.04 2.52 -9.07
CA GLY A 129 2.18 1.34 -9.04
C GLY A 129 2.92 0.05 -8.70
N GLY A 130 2.29 -0.79 -7.90
CA GLY A 130 2.83 -2.08 -7.51
C GLY A 130 2.89 -3.12 -8.62
N PHE A 131 2.12 -2.94 -9.71
CA PHE A 131 2.07 -3.90 -10.83
C PHE A 131 3.06 -3.56 -11.96
N ALA A 132 3.24 -2.28 -12.27
CA ALA A 132 4.05 -1.86 -13.41
C ALA A 132 5.54 -2.19 -13.20
N ASN A 133 6.10 -2.98 -14.12
CA ASN A 133 7.52 -3.39 -14.12
C ASN A 133 7.96 -4.14 -12.83
N THR A 134 7.05 -4.89 -12.22
CA THR A 134 7.32 -5.71 -11.04
C THR A 134 6.84 -7.15 -11.23
N PRO A 135 7.28 -8.11 -10.43
CA PRO A 135 6.77 -9.48 -10.48
C PRO A 135 5.43 -9.68 -9.76
N LEU A 136 4.74 -8.62 -9.30
CA LEU A 136 3.56 -8.73 -8.43
C LEU A 136 2.45 -9.59 -9.05
N ASP A 137 2.10 -9.37 -10.32
CA ASP A 137 1.06 -10.15 -11.00
C ASP A 137 1.41 -11.65 -11.04
N THR A 138 2.64 -11.99 -11.38
CA THR A 138 3.12 -13.38 -11.40
C THR A 138 3.02 -14.02 -10.02
N ILE A 139 3.45 -13.31 -8.97
CA ILE A 139 3.36 -13.78 -7.57
C ILE A 139 1.92 -14.05 -7.19
N LEU A 140 1.02 -13.11 -7.42
CA LEU A 140 -0.41 -13.24 -7.06
C LEU A 140 -1.10 -14.39 -7.81
N ARG A 141 -0.83 -14.54 -9.12
CA ARG A 141 -1.39 -15.65 -9.92
C ARG A 141 -0.89 -17.01 -9.45
N THR A 142 0.39 -17.13 -9.13
CA THR A 142 0.96 -18.38 -8.61
C THR A 142 0.31 -18.80 -7.29
N MET A 143 -0.11 -17.84 -6.47
CA MET A 143 -0.84 -18.08 -5.22
C MET A 143 -2.36 -18.26 -5.41
N GLY A 144 -2.88 -18.22 -6.64
CA GLY A 144 -4.31 -18.34 -6.94
C GLY A 144 -5.14 -17.17 -6.42
N VAL A 145 -4.55 -16.01 -6.28
CA VAL A 145 -5.23 -14.80 -5.81
C VAL A 145 -6.12 -14.22 -6.92
N THR A 146 -7.34 -13.86 -6.57
CA THR A 146 -8.28 -13.16 -7.47
C THR A 146 -8.77 -11.84 -6.91
N THR A 147 -8.50 -11.58 -5.62
CA THR A 147 -8.90 -10.36 -4.92
C THR A 147 -7.68 -9.76 -4.20
N CYS A 148 -7.43 -8.48 -4.38
CA CYS A 148 -6.38 -7.75 -3.67
C CYS A 148 -7.01 -6.80 -2.65
N VAL A 149 -6.59 -6.90 -1.39
CA VAL A 149 -6.93 -5.96 -0.34
C VAL A 149 -5.75 -5.01 -0.17
N VAL A 150 -5.96 -3.72 -0.45
CA VAL A 150 -4.87 -2.73 -0.54
C VAL A 150 -4.91 -1.79 0.65
N VAL A 151 -3.74 -1.61 1.28
CA VAL A 151 -3.50 -0.74 2.43
C VAL A 151 -2.17 -0.01 2.28
N GLY A 152 -1.91 1.01 3.09
CA GLY A 152 -0.64 1.73 3.12
C GLY A 152 -0.74 3.17 2.62
N VAL A 153 0.33 3.70 2.04
CA VAL A 153 0.47 5.11 1.67
C VAL A 153 1.11 5.29 0.28
N THR A 154 0.91 6.41 -0.43
CA THR A 154 -0.09 7.44 -0.18
C THR A 154 -1.32 7.18 -1.03
N THR A 155 -2.49 7.55 -0.55
CA THR A 155 -3.78 7.18 -1.16
C THR A 155 -3.88 7.56 -2.63
N CYS A 156 -3.55 8.83 -2.96
CA CYS A 156 -3.72 9.38 -4.32
C CYS A 156 -2.62 8.94 -5.29
N VAL A 157 -1.51 8.40 -4.81
CA VAL A 157 -0.34 8.09 -5.63
C VAL A 157 -0.10 6.59 -5.68
N CYS A 158 0.68 6.05 -4.73
CA CYS A 158 1.11 4.65 -4.81
C CYS A 158 -0.04 3.65 -4.59
N VAL A 159 -0.92 3.94 -3.64
CA VAL A 159 -2.09 3.10 -3.36
C VAL A 159 -3.04 3.09 -4.56
N SER A 160 -3.48 4.26 -5.02
CA SER A 160 -4.45 4.35 -6.12
C SER A 160 -3.89 3.83 -7.44
N THR A 161 -2.60 4.07 -7.73
CA THR A 161 -1.95 3.50 -8.93
C THR A 161 -1.88 1.98 -8.84
N THR A 162 -1.63 1.42 -7.64
CA THR A 162 -1.65 -0.03 -7.44
C THR A 162 -3.07 -0.59 -7.60
N VAL A 163 -4.10 0.08 -7.08
CA VAL A 163 -5.50 -0.33 -7.26
C VAL A 163 -5.89 -0.34 -8.74
N ARG A 164 -5.62 0.75 -9.46
CA ARG A 164 -5.90 0.83 -10.90
C ARG A 164 -5.14 -0.24 -11.69
N GLY A 165 -3.86 -0.44 -11.39
CA GLY A 165 -3.08 -1.51 -12.00
C GLY A 165 -3.67 -2.89 -11.73
N GLY A 166 -4.18 -3.16 -10.53
CA GLY A 166 -4.86 -4.40 -10.21
C GLY A 166 -6.13 -4.63 -11.04
N VAL A 167 -6.94 -3.58 -11.24
CA VAL A 167 -8.12 -3.62 -12.13
C VAL A 167 -7.70 -3.96 -13.56
N GLU A 168 -6.66 -3.32 -14.10
CA GLU A 168 -6.13 -3.57 -15.44
C GLU A 168 -5.62 -5.02 -15.61
N HIS A 169 -5.20 -5.67 -14.51
CA HIS A 169 -4.81 -7.08 -14.47
C HIS A 169 -5.97 -8.03 -14.11
N ASN A 170 -7.22 -7.54 -14.09
CA ASN A 170 -8.44 -8.29 -13.77
C ASN A 170 -8.52 -8.83 -12.34
N TYR A 171 -7.87 -8.17 -11.37
CA TYR A 171 -8.12 -8.42 -9.96
C TYR A 171 -9.33 -7.65 -9.47
N ARG A 172 -10.07 -8.24 -8.54
CA ARG A 172 -11.04 -7.50 -7.72
C ARG A 172 -10.30 -6.78 -6.63
N MET A 173 -10.65 -5.52 -6.41
CA MET A 173 -9.94 -4.68 -5.47
C MET A 173 -10.81 -4.31 -4.29
N ILE A 174 -10.25 -4.44 -3.10
CA ILE A 174 -10.79 -3.88 -1.85
C ILE A 174 -9.79 -2.83 -1.37
N LEU A 175 -10.25 -1.61 -1.12
CA LEU A 175 -9.44 -0.54 -0.53
C LEU A 175 -9.89 -0.32 0.91
N VAL A 176 -8.97 -0.36 1.87
CA VAL A 176 -9.32 -0.25 3.29
C VAL A 176 -9.11 1.20 3.74
N LYS A 177 -10.19 1.98 3.79
CA LYS A 177 -10.18 3.44 3.94
C LYS A 177 -9.53 3.97 5.23
N ASP A 178 -9.58 3.24 6.32
CA ASP A 178 -8.95 3.60 7.60
C ASP A 178 -7.51 3.07 7.73
N ALA A 179 -7.09 2.21 6.78
CA ALA A 179 -5.72 1.68 6.66
C ALA A 179 -4.93 2.29 5.50
N VAL A 180 -5.46 3.35 4.86
CA VAL A 180 -4.74 4.18 3.88
C VAL A 180 -4.77 5.65 4.31
N ALA A 181 -3.77 6.41 3.89
CA ALA A 181 -3.71 7.85 4.13
C ALA A 181 -2.94 8.57 3.02
N GLU A 182 -3.17 9.87 2.92
CA GLU A 182 -2.47 10.80 2.03
C GLU A 182 -1.76 11.87 2.86
N VAL A 183 -0.85 12.60 2.26
CA VAL A 183 -0.22 13.76 2.92
C VAL A 183 -1.22 14.87 3.20
N ASN A 184 -2.31 14.95 2.45
CA ASN A 184 -3.38 15.93 2.59
C ASN A 184 -4.75 15.25 2.69
N ARG A 185 -5.57 15.62 3.68
CA ARG A 185 -6.88 14.98 3.96
C ARG A 185 -7.92 15.24 2.87
N GLU A 186 -7.95 16.42 2.29
CA GLU A 186 -8.91 16.78 1.26
C GLU A 186 -8.72 15.92 0.00
N THR A 187 -7.48 15.79 -0.46
CA THR A 187 -7.16 14.93 -1.60
C THR A 187 -7.42 13.44 -1.30
N HIS A 188 -7.18 13.00 -0.07
CA HIS A 188 -7.50 11.65 0.38
C HIS A 188 -9.00 11.33 0.21
N GLU A 189 -9.88 12.17 0.73
CA GLU A 189 -11.33 11.95 0.67
C GLU A 189 -11.84 11.94 -0.79
N GLY A 190 -11.34 12.85 -1.64
CA GLY A 190 -11.67 12.88 -3.07
C GLY A 190 -11.26 11.61 -3.80
N GLU A 191 -10.08 11.07 -3.48
CA GLU A 191 -9.61 9.82 -4.10
C GLU A 191 -10.40 8.61 -3.59
N LEU A 192 -10.76 8.54 -2.31
CA LEU A 192 -11.63 7.47 -1.79
C LEU A 192 -12.98 7.43 -2.52
N GLN A 193 -13.57 8.60 -2.82
CA GLN A 193 -14.81 8.67 -3.60
C GLN A 193 -14.61 8.13 -5.03
N THR A 194 -13.49 8.48 -5.67
CA THR A 194 -13.13 7.97 -7.00
C THR A 194 -12.94 6.47 -6.99
N MET A 195 -12.22 5.95 -6.00
CA MET A 195 -11.98 4.52 -5.83
C MET A 195 -13.29 3.74 -5.64
N ALA A 196 -14.15 4.21 -4.73
CA ALA A 196 -15.44 3.57 -4.44
C ALA A 196 -16.38 3.53 -5.64
N ARG A 197 -16.28 4.53 -6.51
CA ARG A 197 -17.17 4.66 -7.66
C ARG A 197 -16.82 3.72 -8.82
N LEU A 198 -15.52 3.43 -9.03
CA LEU A 198 -15.05 2.83 -10.28
C LEU A 198 -14.06 1.66 -10.10
N PHE A 199 -13.29 1.61 -9.02
CA PHE A 199 -12.10 0.76 -8.99
C PHE A 199 -12.08 -0.28 -7.87
N ALA A 200 -12.69 0.00 -6.72
CA ALA A 200 -12.57 -0.88 -5.55
C ALA A 200 -13.81 -0.85 -4.66
N ASP A 201 -14.07 -1.96 -3.98
CA ASP A 201 -14.94 -1.95 -2.81
C ASP A 201 -14.22 -1.27 -1.65
N VAL A 202 -14.68 -0.11 -1.23
CA VAL A 202 -14.11 0.61 -0.10
C VAL A 202 -14.71 0.07 1.21
N LYS A 203 -13.85 -0.46 2.07
CA LYS A 203 -14.19 -1.09 3.34
C LYS A 203 -13.41 -0.47 4.50
N THR A 204 -13.84 -0.76 5.72
CA THR A 204 -13.06 -0.52 6.94
C THR A 204 -12.21 -1.74 7.30
N THR A 205 -11.25 -1.54 8.19
CA THR A 205 -10.48 -2.63 8.82
C THR A 205 -11.42 -3.66 9.48
N ASP A 206 -12.45 -3.20 10.21
CA ASP A 206 -13.40 -4.07 10.89
C ASP A 206 -14.20 -4.95 9.91
N GLU A 207 -14.69 -4.37 8.83
CA GLU A 207 -15.41 -5.11 7.78
C GLU A 207 -14.54 -6.21 7.16
N VAL A 208 -13.29 -5.89 6.79
CA VAL A 208 -12.38 -6.88 6.19
C VAL A 208 -12.03 -8.00 7.17
N VAL A 209 -11.77 -7.67 8.44
CA VAL A 209 -11.50 -8.68 9.48
C VAL A 209 -12.72 -9.60 9.67
N ALA A 210 -13.93 -9.05 9.69
CA ALA A 210 -15.15 -9.83 9.78
C ALA A 210 -15.36 -10.75 8.55
N MET A 211 -15.08 -10.27 7.33
CA MET A 211 -15.13 -11.06 6.10
C MET A 211 -14.16 -12.26 6.15
N LEU A 212 -12.94 -12.05 6.63
CA LEU A 212 -11.94 -13.11 6.80
C LEU A 212 -12.39 -14.17 7.81
N ALA A 213 -12.96 -13.76 8.95
CA ALA A 213 -13.47 -14.65 9.97
C ALA A 213 -14.63 -15.52 9.44
N SER A 214 -15.57 -14.92 8.72
CA SER A 214 -16.71 -15.62 8.12
C SER A 214 -16.26 -16.64 7.06
N ALA A 215 -15.31 -16.29 6.20
CA ALA A 215 -14.77 -17.18 5.18
C ALA A 215 -13.99 -18.37 5.78
N LYS A 216 -13.38 -18.20 6.95
CA LYS A 216 -12.72 -19.28 7.69
C LYS A 216 -13.73 -20.25 8.30
N ALA A 217 -14.81 -19.74 8.89
CA ALA A 217 -15.88 -20.56 9.48
C ALA A 217 -16.61 -21.43 8.43
N ALA A 218 -16.78 -20.94 7.21
CA ALA A 218 -17.41 -21.69 6.11
C ALA A 218 -16.57 -22.84 5.53
N ARG A 219 -15.31 -22.98 5.94
CA ARG A 219 -14.37 -24.05 5.49
C ARG A 219 -14.22 -25.21 6.48
N ASN A 220 -14.66 -24.98 7.73
CA ASN A 220 -14.67 -25.98 8.79
C ASN A 220 -16.05 -26.65 8.89
#